data_c1b3ef4aaee141159ae59bd1b270901c
#
_entry.id   c1b3ef4aaee141159ae59bd1b270901c
#
_cell.length_a   1.000
_cell.length_b   1.000
_cell.length_c   1.000
_cell.angle_alpha   90.00
_cell.angle_beta   90.00
_cell.angle_gamma   90.00
#
_symmetry.space_group_name_H-M   'P 1'
#
loop_
_entity.id
_entity.type
_entity.pdbx_description
1 polymer ?
#
loop_
_entity_poly.entity_id
_entity_poly.type
_entity_poly.pdbx_seq_one_letter_code
_entity_poly.pdbx_strand_id
1 'polypeptide(L)'
;EAMAKILPEYEKVFDIAYPLPKLDALVAADFDFGAMENWGLITGRSSIFMHDESMGLRGMKNATGVMSHEIAHMWFGDIATIAWWESLWLNEAFATLMGEVIVLDRAFPEWNSASEFVVMHWMRALQLDAKRSSHQIEIPLKSERVEDEITQVFDDITYSKGASVLRMLSHMLGEDVFLRGVSLYLKKHLYGSTVTADLWDGISQAAGIDVNTIMSNWILQQGFPVISATEKGDSIYVEQHRFLQT
;
A
#
# COMPACT_ATOMS: atom_id res chain seq x y z
N GLU A 1 -1.26 22.88 4.58
CA GLU A 1 -0.67 23.15 3.24
C GLU A 1 -0.42 21.85 2.45
N ALA A 2 0.18 20.78 3.06
CA ALA A 2 0.46 19.53 2.37
C ALA A 2 -0.79 18.88 1.79
N MET A 3 -1.88 18.75 2.56
CA MET A 3 -3.15 18.18 2.09
C MET A 3 -3.68 18.86 0.82
N ALA A 4 -3.55 20.18 0.74
CA ALA A 4 -4.01 20.97 -0.42
C ALA A 4 -3.21 20.68 -1.71
N LYS A 5 -1.98 20.16 -1.58
CA LYS A 5 -1.18 19.69 -2.72
C LYS A 5 -1.45 18.22 -3.06
N ILE A 6 -1.66 17.40 -2.04
CA ILE A 6 -1.78 15.93 -2.15
C ILE A 6 -3.16 15.53 -2.70
N LEU A 7 -4.25 16.07 -2.14
CA LEU A 7 -5.60 15.67 -2.50
C LEU A 7 -5.90 15.79 -4.02
N PRO A 8 -5.56 16.91 -4.69
CA PRO A 8 -5.76 17.05 -6.13
C PRO A 8 -4.94 16.05 -6.97
N GLU A 9 -3.79 15.59 -6.47
CA GLU A 9 -3.01 14.57 -7.18
C GLU A 9 -3.70 13.20 -7.12
N TYR A 10 -4.35 12.85 -6.00
CA TYR A 10 -5.17 11.65 -5.91
C TYR A 10 -6.35 11.69 -6.88
N GLU A 11 -7.08 12.80 -6.95
CA GLU A 11 -8.19 12.97 -7.89
C GLU A 11 -7.76 12.76 -9.34
N LYS A 12 -6.57 13.27 -9.71
CA LYS A 12 -5.99 13.08 -11.05
C LYS A 12 -5.58 11.64 -11.30
N VAL A 13 -4.90 11.02 -10.32
CA VAL A 13 -4.36 9.66 -10.46
C VAL A 13 -5.49 8.62 -10.60
N PHE A 14 -6.54 8.75 -9.82
CA PHE A 14 -7.66 7.81 -9.86
C PHE A 14 -8.76 8.21 -10.84
N ASP A 15 -8.74 9.45 -11.35
CA ASP A 15 -9.80 10.04 -12.17
C ASP A 15 -11.19 9.90 -11.49
N ILE A 16 -11.20 10.16 -10.17
CA ILE A 16 -12.38 10.14 -9.29
C ILE A 16 -12.24 11.30 -8.33
N ALA A 17 -13.19 12.26 -8.40
CA ALA A 17 -13.20 13.40 -7.48
C ALA A 17 -13.45 12.96 -6.03
N TYR A 18 -12.81 13.64 -5.09
CA TYR A 18 -13.11 13.50 -3.66
C TYR A 18 -14.55 13.97 -3.39
N PRO A 19 -15.42 13.12 -2.81
CA PRO A 19 -16.86 13.37 -2.84
C PRO A 19 -17.37 14.30 -1.73
N LEU A 20 -16.56 14.55 -0.68
CA LEU A 20 -17.00 15.38 0.44
C LEU A 20 -16.62 16.85 0.26
N PRO A 21 -17.38 17.78 0.86
CA PRO A 21 -17.13 19.22 0.69
C PRO A 21 -15.90 19.73 1.45
N LYS A 22 -15.32 18.93 2.33
CA LYS A 22 -14.15 19.28 3.14
C LYS A 22 -13.38 18.04 3.56
N LEU A 23 -12.11 18.19 3.86
CA LEU A 23 -11.24 17.20 4.51
C LEU A 23 -10.45 17.90 5.61
N ASP A 24 -10.74 17.53 6.85
CA ASP A 24 -10.09 18.07 8.03
C ASP A 24 -9.05 17.08 8.58
N ALA A 25 -8.10 17.57 9.34
CA ALA A 25 -7.18 16.78 10.14
C ALA A 25 -7.32 17.16 11.61
N LEU A 26 -7.56 16.17 12.45
CA LEU A 26 -7.64 16.29 13.90
C LEU A 26 -6.36 15.74 14.53
N VAL A 27 -5.71 16.54 15.36
CA VAL A 27 -4.57 16.10 16.18
C VAL A 27 -5.09 15.62 17.52
N ALA A 28 -4.95 14.32 17.81
CA ALA A 28 -5.34 13.73 19.07
C ALA A 28 -4.12 13.51 19.98
N ALA A 29 -4.22 13.95 21.21
CA ALA A 29 -3.14 13.82 22.19
C ALA A 29 -2.98 12.37 22.67
N ASP A 30 -4.09 11.66 22.81
CA ASP A 30 -4.16 10.28 23.26
C ASP A 30 -4.86 9.44 22.18
N PHE A 31 -4.06 8.73 21.38
CA PHE A 31 -4.53 7.97 20.24
C PHE A 31 -3.65 6.71 20.08
N ASP A 32 -4.27 5.53 20.01
CA ASP A 32 -3.57 4.25 20.06
C ASP A 32 -2.76 3.96 18.79
N PHE A 33 -3.27 4.34 17.61
CA PHE A 33 -2.60 4.18 16.34
C PHE A 33 -1.77 5.41 15.94
N GLY A 34 -1.08 5.36 14.81
CA GLY A 34 -0.39 6.50 14.23
C GLY A 34 -1.35 7.57 13.74
N ALA A 35 -2.28 7.14 12.91
CA ALA A 35 -3.38 7.95 12.37
C ALA A 35 -4.57 7.03 12.01
N MET A 36 -5.64 7.64 11.51
CA MET A 36 -6.87 6.96 11.08
C MET A 36 -7.59 7.78 10.02
N GLU A 37 -8.03 7.13 9.01
CA GLU A 37 -8.65 7.66 7.80
C GLU A 37 -10.13 8.03 7.93
N ASN A 38 -10.64 8.38 9.10
CA ASN A 38 -12.06 8.70 9.24
C ASN A 38 -12.54 9.64 8.12
N TRP A 39 -13.54 9.24 7.39
CA TRP A 39 -13.96 9.92 6.16
C TRP A 39 -14.31 11.39 6.37
N GLY A 40 -13.50 12.26 5.79
CA GLY A 40 -13.64 13.72 5.93
C GLY A 40 -13.03 14.31 7.21
N LEU A 41 -12.48 13.48 8.13
CA LEU A 41 -11.83 13.91 9.36
C LEU A 41 -10.69 12.97 9.74
N ILE A 42 -9.56 13.08 9.07
CA ILE A 42 -8.37 12.29 9.40
C ILE A 42 -7.94 12.61 10.83
N THR A 43 -7.78 11.57 11.65
CA THR A 43 -7.29 11.71 13.03
C THR A 43 -5.85 11.23 13.10
N GLY A 44 -4.97 11.99 13.73
CA GLY A 44 -3.57 11.62 13.88
C GLY A 44 -3.00 11.93 15.25
N ARG A 45 -2.06 11.09 15.66
CA ARG A 45 -1.33 11.28 16.93
C ARG A 45 -0.52 12.56 16.87
N SER A 46 -0.47 13.29 18.00
CA SER A 46 0.29 14.55 18.08
C SER A 46 1.77 14.40 17.71
N SER A 47 2.40 13.29 18.09
CA SER A 47 3.80 12.97 17.74
C SER A 47 4.06 12.80 16.24
N ILE A 48 2.99 12.61 15.44
CA ILE A 48 3.07 12.45 13.98
C ILE A 48 2.66 13.76 13.28
N PHE A 49 1.52 14.35 13.65
CA PHE A 49 0.94 15.48 12.91
C PHE A 49 1.37 16.86 13.41
N MET A 50 1.86 16.96 14.65
CA MET A 50 2.44 18.23 15.10
C MET A 50 3.90 18.32 14.71
N HIS A 51 4.24 19.34 13.94
CA HIS A 51 5.63 19.63 13.63
C HIS A 51 6.00 21.02 14.05
N ASP A 52 7.26 21.17 14.40
CA ASP A 52 7.93 22.44 14.52
C ASP A 52 9.21 22.44 13.65
N GLU A 53 9.84 23.59 13.56
CA GLU A 53 11.07 23.77 12.76
C GLU A 53 12.23 22.88 13.21
N SER A 54 12.20 22.35 14.46
CA SER A 54 13.25 21.49 15.01
C SER A 54 13.25 20.07 14.45
N MET A 55 12.12 19.59 13.90
CA MET A 55 11.99 18.23 13.37
C MET A 55 12.76 17.99 12.06
N GLY A 56 13.14 19.06 11.36
CA GLY A 56 13.87 18.99 10.12
C GLY A 56 13.12 18.27 8.97
N LEU A 57 13.82 18.10 7.85
CA LEU A 57 13.22 17.54 6.63
C LEU A 57 12.66 16.11 6.83
N ARG A 58 13.36 15.26 7.60
CA ARG A 58 12.93 13.88 7.83
C ARG A 58 11.59 13.81 8.58
N GLY A 59 11.42 14.63 9.62
CA GLY A 59 10.17 14.70 10.36
C GLY A 59 9.02 15.19 9.49
N MET A 60 9.28 16.23 8.68
CA MET A 60 8.32 16.75 7.73
C MET A 60 7.88 15.69 6.69
N LYS A 61 8.83 14.97 6.10
CA LYS A 61 8.54 13.89 5.14
C LYS A 61 7.70 12.79 5.78
N ASN A 62 8.06 12.35 6.98
CA ASN A 62 7.32 11.31 7.69
C ASN A 62 5.87 11.72 7.96
N ALA A 63 5.65 12.89 8.51
CA ALA A 63 4.30 13.37 8.80
C ALA A 63 3.47 13.60 7.52
N THR A 64 4.10 14.11 6.46
CA THR A 64 3.42 14.31 5.18
C THR A 64 3.13 12.96 4.50
N GLY A 65 4.03 11.97 4.62
CA GLY A 65 3.82 10.61 4.15
C GLY A 65 2.63 9.95 4.84
N VAL A 66 2.56 10.00 6.18
CA VAL A 66 1.40 9.50 6.93
C VAL A 66 0.13 10.23 6.51
N MET A 67 0.16 11.56 6.42
CA MET A 67 -1.01 12.33 5.95
C MET A 67 -1.45 11.90 4.53
N SER A 68 -0.51 11.64 3.64
CA SER A 68 -0.81 11.17 2.28
C SER A 68 -1.37 9.75 2.27
N HIS A 69 -0.88 8.88 3.16
CA HIS A 69 -1.42 7.55 3.40
C HIS A 69 -2.90 7.61 3.82
N GLU A 70 -3.23 8.43 4.81
CA GLU A 70 -4.63 8.60 5.25
C GLU A 70 -5.52 9.20 4.15
N ILE A 71 -4.99 10.08 3.31
CA ILE A 71 -5.74 10.60 2.16
C ILE A 71 -6.00 9.52 1.11
N ALA A 72 -5.06 8.58 0.88
CA ALA A 72 -5.27 7.47 -0.03
C ALA A 72 -6.47 6.62 0.37
N HIS A 73 -6.68 6.43 1.66
CA HIS A 73 -7.80 5.67 2.20
C HIS A 73 -9.17 6.26 1.85
N MET A 74 -9.26 7.54 1.51
CA MET A 74 -10.52 8.14 1.01
C MET A 74 -11.04 7.39 -0.22
N TRP A 75 -10.16 6.76 -1.01
CA TRP A 75 -10.51 5.87 -2.13
C TRP A 75 -10.40 4.41 -1.74
N PHE A 76 -9.31 4.00 -1.08
CA PHE A 76 -9.05 2.62 -0.63
C PHE A 76 -9.43 2.44 0.83
N GLY A 77 -10.67 2.12 1.10
CA GLY A 77 -11.28 1.98 2.42
C GLY A 77 -12.64 2.64 2.48
N ASP A 78 -12.73 3.91 2.07
CA ASP A 78 -13.96 4.70 2.15
C ASP A 78 -14.83 4.59 0.89
N ILE A 79 -14.31 4.95 -0.29
CA ILE A 79 -15.09 4.85 -1.54
C ILE A 79 -15.23 3.38 -1.96
N ALA A 80 -14.17 2.59 -1.93
CA ALA A 80 -14.19 1.16 -2.16
C ALA A 80 -13.76 0.43 -0.88
N THR A 81 -14.68 -0.22 -0.20
CA THR A 81 -14.47 -0.84 1.11
C THR A 81 -14.17 -2.32 0.95
N ILE A 82 -13.25 -2.87 1.71
CA ILE A 82 -12.99 -4.32 1.70
C ILE A 82 -14.22 -5.09 2.21
N ALA A 83 -14.52 -6.23 1.58
CA ALA A 83 -15.65 -7.07 1.98
C ALA A 83 -15.44 -7.72 3.34
N TRP A 84 -14.18 -8.04 3.68
CA TRP A 84 -13.79 -8.59 4.98
C TRP A 84 -12.30 -8.39 5.24
N TRP A 85 -11.88 -8.59 6.46
CA TRP A 85 -10.54 -8.37 6.96
C TRP A 85 -9.42 -9.17 6.27
N GLU A 86 -9.76 -10.28 5.61
CA GLU A 86 -8.80 -11.06 4.80
C GLU A 86 -8.13 -10.19 3.72
N SER A 87 -8.87 -9.23 3.21
CA SER A 87 -8.41 -8.30 2.18
C SER A 87 -7.91 -6.95 2.72
N LEU A 88 -7.55 -6.86 4.02
CA LEU A 88 -7.06 -5.63 4.65
C LEU A 88 -5.91 -4.97 3.87
N TRP A 89 -5.07 -5.79 3.27
CA TRP A 89 -3.95 -5.32 2.47
C TRP A 89 -4.37 -4.46 1.25
N LEU A 90 -5.61 -4.61 0.74
CA LEU A 90 -6.14 -3.75 -0.33
C LEU A 90 -6.22 -2.29 0.13
N ASN A 91 -6.49 -2.03 1.40
CA ASN A 91 -6.47 -0.70 1.96
C ASN A 91 -5.02 -0.27 2.24
N GLU A 92 -4.33 -1.00 3.09
CA GLU A 92 -3.06 -0.59 3.70
C GLU A 92 -1.89 -0.58 2.73
N ALA A 93 -1.77 -1.61 1.88
CA ALA A 93 -0.70 -1.67 0.89
C ALA A 93 -0.87 -0.60 -0.20
N PHE A 94 -2.11 -0.33 -0.62
CA PHE A 94 -2.37 0.76 -1.56
C PHE A 94 -2.11 2.12 -0.92
N ALA A 95 -2.62 2.37 0.29
CA ALA A 95 -2.35 3.61 1.00
C ALA A 95 -0.84 3.85 1.18
N THR A 96 -0.07 2.80 1.47
CA THR A 96 1.39 2.87 1.57
C THR A 96 2.04 3.18 0.21
N LEU A 97 1.72 2.43 -0.86
CA LEU A 97 2.34 2.67 -2.17
C LEU A 97 1.93 4.01 -2.76
N MET A 98 0.65 4.32 -2.74
CA MET A 98 0.13 5.56 -3.33
C MET A 98 0.54 6.77 -2.48
N GLY A 99 0.35 6.67 -1.15
CA GLY A 99 0.57 7.77 -0.22
C GLY A 99 2.03 8.13 -0.03
N GLU A 100 2.87 7.12 0.13
CA GLU A 100 4.26 7.36 0.51
C GLU A 100 5.23 7.35 -0.69
N VAL A 101 4.76 6.95 -1.88
CA VAL A 101 5.59 6.90 -3.09
C VAL A 101 4.95 7.68 -4.23
N ILE A 102 3.92 7.14 -4.88
CA ILE A 102 3.47 7.62 -6.19
C ILE A 102 2.93 9.04 -6.11
N VAL A 103 2.02 9.33 -5.18
CA VAL A 103 1.40 10.66 -5.05
C VAL A 103 2.36 11.63 -4.36
N LEU A 104 3.15 11.15 -3.40
CA LEU A 104 4.12 12.00 -2.71
C LEU A 104 5.22 12.50 -3.66
N ASP A 105 5.73 11.65 -4.57
CA ASP A 105 6.71 12.08 -5.59
C ASP A 105 6.10 13.04 -6.62
N ARG A 106 4.80 12.99 -6.88
CA ARG A 106 4.10 13.95 -7.75
C ARG A 106 3.89 15.29 -7.06
N ALA A 107 3.50 15.26 -5.78
CA ALA A 107 3.25 16.47 -5.00
C ALA A 107 4.55 17.18 -4.54
N PHE A 108 5.62 16.41 -4.33
CA PHE A 108 6.92 16.86 -3.82
C PHE A 108 8.08 16.14 -4.54
N PRO A 109 8.30 16.38 -5.84
CA PRO A 109 9.27 15.63 -6.64
C PRO A 109 10.72 15.77 -6.14
N GLU A 110 11.02 16.84 -5.44
CA GLU A 110 12.33 17.08 -4.83
C GLU A 110 12.66 16.13 -3.66
N TRP A 111 11.66 15.41 -3.14
CA TRP A 111 11.85 14.50 -2.01
C TRP A 111 12.34 13.11 -2.42
N ASN A 112 12.11 12.70 -3.67
CA ASN A 112 12.53 11.41 -4.22
C ASN A 112 12.09 10.22 -3.31
N SER A 113 10.82 10.19 -2.93
CA SER A 113 10.24 9.22 -1.99
C SER A 113 10.36 7.78 -2.50
N ALA A 114 10.32 7.58 -3.82
CA ALA A 114 10.52 6.28 -4.45
C ALA A 114 11.87 5.62 -4.09
N SER A 115 12.92 6.42 -3.89
CA SER A 115 14.23 5.90 -3.47
C SER A 115 14.25 5.52 -1.98
N GLU A 116 13.53 6.25 -1.14
CA GLU A 116 13.44 5.97 0.30
C GLU A 116 12.62 4.69 0.58
N PHE A 117 11.70 4.32 -0.31
CA PHE A 117 10.86 3.14 -0.18
C PHE A 117 11.67 1.84 0.06
N VAL A 118 12.82 1.70 -0.56
CA VAL A 118 13.69 0.51 -0.40
C VAL A 118 14.11 0.35 1.06
N VAL A 119 14.46 1.44 1.74
CA VAL A 119 14.92 1.40 3.13
C VAL A 119 13.75 1.36 4.11
N MET A 120 12.68 2.10 3.82
CA MET A 120 11.56 2.27 4.73
C MET A 120 10.60 1.06 4.72
N HIS A 121 10.37 0.46 3.56
CA HIS A 121 9.37 -0.60 3.37
C HIS A 121 9.99 -1.93 2.94
N TRP A 122 10.71 -1.96 1.82
CA TRP A 122 11.21 -3.22 1.28
C TRP A 122 12.09 -3.99 2.27
N MET A 123 13.02 -3.31 2.94
CA MET A 123 13.87 -3.98 3.92
C MET A 123 13.09 -4.48 5.14
N ARG A 124 12.10 -3.74 5.61
CA ARG A 124 11.22 -4.19 6.71
C ARG A 124 10.41 -5.42 6.33
N ALA A 125 9.81 -5.39 5.14
CA ALA A 125 9.09 -6.52 4.59
C ALA A 125 9.96 -7.79 4.55
N LEU A 126 11.18 -7.70 4.00
CA LEU A 126 12.11 -8.83 3.93
C LEU A 126 12.50 -9.35 5.33
N GLN A 127 12.73 -8.46 6.29
CA GLN A 127 13.10 -8.85 7.66
C GLN A 127 11.99 -9.63 8.37
N LEU A 128 10.74 -9.22 8.19
CA LEU A 128 9.60 -9.91 8.78
C LEU A 128 9.28 -11.20 8.00
N ASP A 129 9.25 -11.12 6.68
CA ASP A 129 8.85 -12.22 5.81
C ASP A 129 9.88 -13.36 5.72
N ALA A 130 11.12 -13.10 6.13
CA ALA A 130 12.14 -14.15 6.31
C ALA A 130 11.80 -15.13 7.44
N LYS A 131 11.00 -14.74 8.43
CA LYS A 131 10.71 -15.53 9.62
C LYS A 131 9.65 -16.60 9.35
N ARG A 132 9.75 -17.75 10.02
CA ARG A 132 8.71 -18.80 9.97
C ARG A 132 7.36 -18.35 10.56
N SER A 133 7.38 -17.35 11.43
CA SER A 133 6.20 -16.72 12.00
C SER A 133 5.55 -15.69 11.07
N SER A 134 6.10 -15.46 9.89
CA SER A 134 5.49 -14.65 8.85
C SER A 134 4.19 -15.28 8.34
N HIS A 135 3.40 -14.50 7.64
CA HIS A 135 2.15 -14.93 7.02
C HIS A 135 2.05 -14.46 5.56
N GLN A 136 1.09 -14.97 4.85
CA GLN A 136 0.74 -14.49 3.50
C GLN A 136 0.08 -13.10 3.56
N ILE A 137 0.13 -12.34 2.47
CA ILE A 137 -0.47 -10.99 2.42
C ILE A 137 -2.00 -11.07 2.60
N GLU A 138 -2.67 -11.95 1.86
CA GLU A 138 -4.10 -12.21 2.04
C GLU A 138 -4.27 -13.35 3.05
N ILE A 139 -4.77 -13.02 4.25
CA ILE A 139 -4.77 -13.94 5.39
C ILE A 139 -6.13 -14.63 5.49
N PRO A 140 -6.20 -15.96 5.35
CA PRO A 140 -7.43 -16.67 5.64
C PRO A 140 -7.70 -16.63 7.14
N LEU A 141 -8.64 -15.81 7.57
CA LEU A 141 -9.11 -15.75 8.94
C LEU A 141 -9.91 -17.00 9.26
N LYS A 142 -9.42 -17.82 10.16
CA LYS A 142 -9.94 -19.18 10.41
C LYS A 142 -10.68 -19.33 11.72
N SER A 143 -10.57 -18.38 12.64
CA SER A 143 -11.10 -18.55 13.99
C SER A 143 -12.45 -17.88 14.17
N GLU A 144 -13.23 -18.44 15.12
CA GLU A 144 -14.45 -17.80 15.61
C GLU A 144 -14.14 -16.49 16.40
N ARG A 145 -12.84 -16.23 16.68
CA ARG A 145 -12.33 -15.03 17.36
C ARG A 145 -11.51 -14.16 16.40
N VAL A 146 -12.13 -13.77 15.32
CA VAL A 146 -11.53 -12.91 14.29
C VAL A 146 -10.93 -11.63 14.90
N GLU A 147 -11.55 -11.08 15.95
CA GLU A 147 -11.11 -9.87 16.63
C GLU A 147 -9.69 -10.01 17.24
N ASP A 148 -9.34 -11.19 17.77
CA ASP A 148 -8.01 -11.44 18.33
C ASP A 148 -6.93 -11.58 17.22
N GLU A 149 -7.33 -11.97 16.03
CA GLU A 149 -6.42 -12.15 14.87
C GLU A 149 -6.24 -10.82 14.10
N ILE A 150 -7.29 -10.00 14.00
CA ILE A 150 -7.25 -8.76 13.21
C ILE A 150 -6.14 -7.81 13.68
N THR A 151 -5.95 -7.63 14.98
CA THR A 151 -4.90 -6.74 15.50
C THR A 151 -3.48 -7.19 15.14
N GLN A 152 -3.28 -8.47 14.87
CA GLN A 152 -1.97 -9.03 14.53
C GLN A 152 -1.61 -8.87 13.05
N VAL A 153 -2.59 -8.56 12.19
CA VAL A 153 -2.36 -8.43 10.76
C VAL A 153 -2.05 -6.99 10.31
N PHE A 154 -2.07 -6.03 11.24
CA PHE A 154 -1.56 -4.68 11.01
C PHE A 154 -0.04 -4.65 11.17
N ASP A 155 0.67 -5.25 10.22
CA ASP A 155 2.12 -5.42 10.28
C ASP A 155 2.83 -5.14 8.93
N ASP A 156 4.15 -5.26 8.90
CA ASP A 156 4.95 -5.01 7.70
C ASP A 156 4.67 -6.00 6.54
N ILE A 157 3.94 -7.09 6.74
CA ILE A 157 3.48 -7.94 5.63
C ILE A 157 2.31 -7.27 4.92
N THR A 158 1.31 -6.84 5.65
CA THR A 158 0.14 -6.17 5.09
C THR A 158 0.51 -4.83 4.44
N TYR A 159 1.32 -4.01 5.11
CA TYR A 159 1.73 -2.69 4.64
C TYR A 159 2.88 -2.76 3.63
N SER A 160 4.05 -3.18 4.10
CA SER A 160 5.32 -3.03 3.38
C SER A 160 5.54 -4.09 2.30
N LYS A 161 5.24 -5.38 2.58
CA LYS A 161 5.30 -6.44 1.56
C LYS A 161 4.19 -6.22 0.53
N GLY A 162 2.97 -5.93 0.96
CA GLY A 162 1.85 -5.64 0.06
C GLY A 162 2.19 -4.50 -0.91
N ALA A 163 2.68 -3.36 -0.39
CA ALA A 163 3.10 -2.22 -1.21
C ALA A 163 4.27 -2.57 -2.15
N SER A 164 5.23 -3.40 -1.70
CA SER A 164 6.36 -3.85 -2.53
C SER A 164 5.90 -4.71 -3.71
N VAL A 165 4.93 -5.59 -3.47
CA VAL A 165 4.34 -6.46 -4.49
C VAL A 165 3.53 -5.65 -5.51
N LEU A 166 2.74 -4.67 -5.05
CA LEU A 166 2.04 -3.73 -5.93
C LEU A 166 3.02 -2.87 -6.75
N ARG A 167 4.10 -2.39 -6.14
CA ARG A 167 5.15 -1.63 -6.83
C ARG A 167 5.84 -2.48 -7.90
N MET A 168 6.14 -3.74 -7.60
CA MET A 168 6.67 -4.70 -8.58
C MET A 168 5.72 -4.83 -9.78
N LEU A 169 4.43 -5.01 -9.55
CA LEU A 169 3.41 -5.10 -10.58
C LEU A 169 3.35 -3.81 -11.42
N SER A 170 3.36 -2.65 -10.77
CA SER A 170 3.39 -1.34 -11.44
C SER A 170 4.61 -1.20 -12.36
N HIS A 171 5.79 -1.61 -11.92
CA HIS A 171 7.00 -1.61 -12.77
C HIS A 171 6.92 -2.60 -13.93
N MET A 172 6.33 -3.77 -13.72
CA MET A 172 6.17 -4.79 -14.77
C MET A 172 5.23 -4.34 -15.88
N LEU A 173 4.13 -3.67 -15.53
CA LEU A 173 3.10 -3.23 -16.49
C LEU A 173 3.37 -1.84 -17.07
N GLY A 174 4.18 -1.04 -16.39
CA GLY A 174 4.26 0.40 -16.54
C GLY A 174 3.21 1.12 -15.69
N GLU A 175 3.63 2.21 -15.03
CA GLU A 175 2.81 2.95 -14.06
C GLU A 175 1.46 3.38 -14.64
N ASP A 176 1.43 3.90 -15.86
CA ASP A 176 0.18 4.35 -16.51
C ASP A 176 -0.84 3.23 -16.70
N VAL A 177 -0.39 2.02 -17.06
CA VAL A 177 -1.27 0.85 -17.22
C VAL A 177 -1.80 0.41 -15.86
N PHE A 178 -0.91 0.32 -14.88
CA PHE A 178 -1.27 -0.01 -13.50
C PHE A 178 -2.32 0.95 -12.94
N LEU A 179 -2.07 2.26 -13.02
CA LEU A 179 -2.99 3.27 -12.50
C LEU A 179 -4.34 3.31 -13.22
N ARG A 180 -4.36 3.07 -14.56
CA ARG A 180 -5.63 2.89 -15.29
C ARG A 180 -6.42 1.69 -14.77
N GLY A 181 -5.75 0.56 -14.50
CA GLY A 181 -6.38 -0.63 -13.94
C GLY A 181 -6.97 -0.37 -12.54
N VAL A 182 -6.23 0.34 -11.70
CA VAL A 182 -6.70 0.78 -10.38
C VAL A 182 -7.92 1.71 -10.50
N SER A 183 -7.90 2.68 -11.42
CA SER A 183 -9.04 3.55 -11.68
C SER A 183 -10.29 2.77 -12.15
N LEU A 184 -10.12 1.77 -13.03
CA LEU A 184 -11.21 0.90 -13.45
C LEU A 184 -11.81 0.11 -12.28
N TYR A 185 -10.96 -0.46 -11.44
CA TYR A 185 -11.39 -1.15 -10.22
C TYR A 185 -12.22 -0.24 -9.31
N LEU A 186 -11.69 0.94 -8.95
CA LEU A 186 -12.38 1.89 -8.08
C LEU A 186 -13.71 2.35 -8.67
N LYS A 187 -13.76 2.70 -9.97
CA LYS A 187 -14.98 3.14 -10.66
C LYS A 187 -16.06 2.07 -10.71
N LYS A 188 -15.67 0.80 -10.84
CA LYS A 188 -16.61 -0.34 -10.85
C LYS A 188 -17.22 -0.57 -9.47
N HIS A 189 -16.51 -0.21 -8.41
CA HIS A 189 -16.87 -0.55 -7.03
C HIS A 189 -17.14 0.69 -6.15
N LEU A 190 -17.54 1.82 -6.74
CA LEU A 190 -17.87 3.03 -5.98
C LEU A 190 -18.94 2.74 -4.93
N TYR A 191 -18.61 3.03 -3.68
CA TYR A 191 -19.48 2.84 -2.50
C TYR A 191 -19.93 1.39 -2.28
N GLY A 192 -19.14 0.44 -2.79
CA GLY A 192 -19.36 -0.99 -2.66
C GLY A 192 -18.25 -1.69 -1.91
N SER A 193 -18.49 -2.99 -1.63
CA SER A 193 -17.50 -3.87 -1.03
C SER A 193 -16.71 -4.61 -2.10
N THR A 194 -15.42 -4.85 -1.84
CA THR A 194 -14.48 -5.45 -2.79
C THR A 194 -13.64 -6.56 -2.16
N VAL A 195 -13.17 -7.46 -3.01
CA VAL A 195 -12.20 -8.50 -2.68
C VAL A 195 -10.99 -8.38 -3.61
N THR A 196 -9.91 -9.07 -3.29
CA THR A 196 -8.67 -9.07 -4.06
C THR A 196 -8.86 -9.37 -5.56
N ALA A 197 -9.77 -10.28 -5.92
CA ALA A 197 -10.05 -10.61 -7.31
C ALA A 197 -10.58 -9.42 -8.13
N ASP A 198 -11.37 -8.55 -7.51
CA ASP A 198 -11.91 -7.35 -8.17
C ASP A 198 -10.83 -6.38 -8.60
N LEU A 199 -9.77 -6.24 -7.79
CA LEU A 199 -8.60 -5.44 -8.13
C LEU A 199 -7.86 -6.05 -9.34
N TRP A 200 -7.63 -7.37 -9.31
CA TRP A 200 -6.94 -8.03 -10.41
C TRP A 200 -7.73 -7.97 -11.70
N ASP A 201 -9.05 -8.03 -11.65
CA ASP A 201 -9.93 -7.82 -12.82
C ASP A 201 -9.71 -6.46 -13.46
N GLY A 202 -9.72 -5.39 -12.65
CA GLY A 202 -9.49 -4.02 -13.12
C GLY A 202 -8.13 -3.84 -13.78
N ILE A 203 -7.07 -4.36 -13.15
CA ILE A 203 -5.70 -4.26 -13.68
C ILE A 203 -5.54 -5.15 -14.93
N SER A 204 -6.10 -6.37 -14.92
CA SER A 204 -6.08 -7.27 -16.09
C SER A 204 -6.77 -6.65 -17.30
N GLN A 205 -7.90 -5.99 -17.10
CA GLN A 205 -8.60 -5.27 -18.16
C GLN A 205 -7.74 -4.16 -18.77
N ALA A 206 -7.02 -3.40 -17.95
CA ALA A 206 -6.15 -2.33 -18.44
C ALA A 206 -4.88 -2.85 -19.13
N ALA A 207 -4.33 -3.97 -18.64
CA ALA A 207 -3.07 -4.54 -19.07
C ALA A 207 -3.21 -5.52 -20.25
N GLY A 208 -4.41 -6.09 -20.46
CA GLY A 208 -4.65 -7.12 -21.48
C GLY A 208 -4.01 -8.49 -21.18
N ILE A 209 -3.67 -8.76 -19.92
CA ILE A 209 -3.09 -10.02 -19.43
C ILE A 209 -3.79 -10.49 -18.17
N ASP A 210 -3.67 -11.79 -17.83
CA ASP A 210 -4.19 -12.35 -16.59
C ASP A 210 -3.26 -12.01 -15.41
N VAL A 211 -3.56 -10.92 -14.72
CA VAL A 211 -2.81 -10.47 -13.55
C VAL A 211 -3.06 -11.37 -12.34
N ASN A 212 -4.26 -11.94 -12.20
CA ASN A 212 -4.60 -12.81 -11.08
C ASN A 212 -3.67 -14.03 -11.00
N THR A 213 -3.44 -14.72 -12.12
CA THR A 213 -2.52 -15.85 -12.18
C THR A 213 -1.08 -15.45 -11.78
N ILE A 214 -0.63 -14.27 -12.22
CA ILE A 214 0.72 -13.78 -11.89
C ILE A 214 0.84 -13.46 -10.39
N MET A 215 -0.18 -12.79 -9.83
CA MET A 215 -0.10 -12.23 -8.47
C MET A 215 -0.48 -13.20 -7.37
N SER A 216 -1.24 -14.27 -7.66
CA SER A 216 -1.69 -15.26 -6.66
C SER A 216 -0.54 -15.83 -5.83
N ASN A 217 0.58 -16.16 -6.45
CA ASN A 217 1.74 -16.69 -5.74
C ASN A 217 2.40 -15.67 -4.81
N TRP A 218 2.30 -14.38 -5.11
CA TRP A 218 2.90 -13.32 -4.31
C TRP A 218 2.07 -12.98 -3.07
N ILE A 219 0.74 -13.06 -3.17
CA ILE A 219 -0.15 -12.68 -2.08
C ILE A 219 -0.57 -13.86 -1.19
N LEU A 220 -0.54 -15.11 -1.71
CA LEU A 220 -0.98 -16.30 -1.00
C LEU A 220 0.16 -17.11 -0.38
N GLN A 221 1.40 -16.61 -0.43
CA GLN A 221 2.57 -17.29 0.13
C GLN A 221 3.37 -16.37 1.06
N GLN A 222 3.78 -16.92 2.21
CA GLN A 222 4.80 -16.31 3.06
C GLN A 222 6.20 -16.51 2.47
N GLY A 223 7.16 -15.67 2.86
CA GLY A 223 8.53 -15.69 2.36
C GLY A 223 8.66 -15.03 0.99
N PHE A 224 9.86 -15.02 0.49
CA PHE A 224 10.22 -14.38 -0.77
C PHE A 224 11.21 -15.24 -1.57
N PRO A 225 11.30 -15.07 -2.91
CA PRO A 225 12.25 -15.81 -3.70
C PRO A 225 13.67 -15.26 -3.54
N VAL A 226 14.63 -16.17 -3.34
CA VAL A 226 16.06 -15.90 -3.55
C VAL A 226 16.43 -16.40 -4.94
N ILE A 227 17.03 -15.54 -5.72
CA ILE A 227 17.43 -15.81 -7.10
C ILE A 227 18.93 -16.08 -7.13
N SER A 228 19.32 -17.26 -7.62
CA SER A 228 20.69 -17.59 -7.96
C SER A 228 20.89 -17.46 -9.47
N ALA A 229 21.88 -16.67 -9.88
CA ALA A 229 22.22 -16.48 -11.27
C ALA A 229 23.65 -16.97 -11.55
N THR A 230 23.83 -17.81 -12.57
CA THR A 230 25.13 -18.34 -12.99
C THR A 230 25.35 -18.11 -14.48
N GLU A 231 26.45 -17.47 -14.84
CA GLU A 231 26.86 -17.29 -16.23
C GLU A 231 27.44 -18.60 -16.80
N LYS A 232 26.94 -19.04 -17.95
CA LYS A 232 27.44 -20.20 -18.69
C LYS A 232 27.49 -19.89 -20.18
N GLY A 233 28.67 -19.54 -20.69
CA GLY A 233 28.85 -19.10 -22.08
C GLY A 233 28.06 -17.81 -22.34
N ASP A 234 27.22 -17.79 -23.36
CA ASP A 234 26.39 -16.63 -23.76
C ASP A 234 25.02 -16.61 -23.05
N SER A 235 24.81 -17.45 -22.03
CA SER A 235 23.53 -17.58 -21.33
C SER A 235 23.69 -17.38 -19.83
N ILE A 236 22.61 -16.86 -19.20
CA ILE A 236 22.47 -16.78 -17.75
C ILE A 236 21.48 -17.84 -17.31
N TYR A 237 21.91 -18.75 -16.45
CA TYR A 237 21.03 -19.72 -15.79
C TYR A 237 20.52 -19.12 -14.49
N VAL A 238 19.20 -19.14 -14.31
CA VAL A 238 18.52 -18.57 -13.15
C VAL A 238 17.77 -19.67 -12.43
N GLU A 239 18.00 -19.78 -11.13
CA GLU A 239 17.25 -20.66 -10.22
C GLU A 239 16.62 -19.83 -9.13
N GLN A 240 15.43 -20.23 -8.64
CA GLN A 240 14.78 -19.56 -7.53
C GLN A 240 14.42 -20.56 -6.43
N HIS A 241 14.58 -20.13 -5.19
CA HIS A 241 14.20 -20.88 -4.00
C HIS A 241 13.46 -19.95 -3.05
N ARG A 242 12.40 -20.44 -2.40
CA ARG A 242 11.72 -19.68 -1.37
C ARG A 242 12.61 -19.59 -0.13
N PHE A 243 12.84 -18.40 0.36
CA PHE A 243 13.60 -18.14 1.58
C PHE A 243 12.68 -18.08 2.79
N LEU A 244 12.99 -18.86 3.82
CA LEU A 244 12.50 -18.77 5.19
C LEU A 244 13.65 -19.12 6.12
N GLN A 245 13.82 -18.37 7.20
CA GLN A 245 14.83 -18.68 8.24
C GLN A 245 14.49 -20.01 8.92
N THR A 246 15.50 -20.78 9.25
CA THR A 246 15.40 -22.07 9.97
C THR A 246 15.11 -21.86 11.45
#